data_4a672e0f5813120dde922a7531d03dcb
#
_entry.id   4a672e0f5813120dde922a7531d03dcb
#
_cell.length_a   1.000
_cell.length_b   1.000
_cell.length_c   1.000
_cell.angle_alpha   90.00
_cell.angle_beta   90.00
_cell.angle_gamma   90.00
#
_symmetry.space_group_name_H-M   'P 1'
#
loop_
_entity.id
_entity.type
_entity.pdbx_description
1 polymer ?
#
loop_
_entity_poly.entity_id
_entity_poly.type
_entity_poly.pdbx_seq_one_letter_code
_entity_poly.pdbx_strand_id
1 'polypeptide(L)'
;MNGRRVLSPVLLVGAGTGEATCGILYLAGYLRRAGIEAFVRLYDGDQTEEEVARSLEALVARVRPRLVGISLKWFHHVHRALLLARTLREIDPEIRIVVGGNTASYWWRELKELDCIDHIVLGDGERPLLALCQGEPSPPNCVTRAPDGTPRRLPLEYVQGATNSDDVYYSHFDDIFLSHQDRHAFSGWVAPGKGCGENCLYCGGARGNQKAAFGRAKPFLRAEESVRRDHQEIAPRTWQLRYDFSGSSAAFLQGTWAGVDLSRHSCMYFLWGVARMELIDALAQTFEHVHMVLDIGCFSEQQRLEQMRRGLLKPCASDQQLLEIIDHCRRHENLDVEVSGIAGLPFASAATLKEEVRLVERVIGLDCLVGYQRLEAQPGALATEHPARFDMESEARTFTEFLEYFEQREPGDVSVPMLRFRDVALERAVQRTSEHVDALARKHEEKKRRVVINGGTRLKNTAPSTLRFKLGDWLGAHQVPAKVAQEQVTVVRSVEGTSMACAPSVSPRKFSDPTLDLGEDGRILLAALAAFERPTTIARAVTELGAKVRLDPHSAREVIEHLVNGRFLQPA
;
A
#
# COMPACT_ATOMS: atom_id res chain seq x y z
N MET A 1 31.21 -17.25 -28.28
CA MET A 1 30.31 -16.72 -27.24
C MET A 1 30.55 -15.22 -27.16
N ASN A 2 29.68 -14.39 -27.76
CA ASN A 2 29.79 -12.94 -27.61
C ASN A 2 29.53 -12.64 -26.14
N GLY A 3 30.56 -12.15 -25.43
CA GLY A 3 30.47 -11.81 -24.02
C GLY A 3 29.48 -10.66 -23.77
N ARG A 4 28.20 -11.00 -23.60
CA ARG A 4 27.22 -10.04 -23.15
C ARG A 4 27.64 -9.53 -21.79
N ARG A 5 27.79 -8.23 -21.64
CA ARG A 5 28.18 -7.61 -20.37
C ARG A 5 27.00 -7.63 -19.41
N VAL A 6 27.16 -8.34 -18.29
CA VAL A 6 26.14 -8.34 -17.23
C VAL A 6 26.07 -6.94 -16.62
N LEU A 7 24.85 -6.40 -16.49
CA LEU A 7 24.57 -5.12 -15.84
C LEU A 7 24.25 -5.37 -14.37
N SER A 8 25.28 -5.27 -13.54
CA SER A 8 25.18 -5.45 -12.08
C SER A 8 26.20 -4.50 -11.42
N PRO A 9 25.90 -3.91 -10.28
CA PRO A 9 24.67 -4.03 -9.51
C PRO A 9 23.46 -3.31 -10.12
N VAL A 10 22.26 -3.69 -9.67
CA VAL A 10 20.97 -3.12 -10.07
C VAL A 10 20.36 -2.38 -8.88
N LEU A 11 19.83 -1.19 -9.12
CA LEU A 11 19.05 -0.46 -8.12
C LEU A 11 17.58 -0.43 -8.57
N LEU A 12 16.67 -0.90 -7.74
CA LEU A 12 15.23 -0.83 -7.95
C LEU A 12 14.64 0.27 -7.06
N VAL A 13 13.93 1.21 -7.69
CA VAL A 13 13.44 2.40 -7.02
C VAL A 13 11.91 2.42 -7.06
N GLY A 14 11.28 2.56 -5.88
CA GLY A 14 9.86 2.82 -5.74
C GLY A 14 9.60 4.32 -5.66
N ALA A 15 8.75 4.85 -6.54
CA ALA A 15 8.33 6.25 -6.53
C ALA A 15 7.27 6.55 -5.44
N GLY A 16 6.95 5.59 -4.60
CA GLY A 16 6.05 5.69 -3.45
C GLY A 16 6.24 4.52 -2.52
N THR A 17 5.73 4.63 -1.29
CA THR A 17 5.72 3.57 -0.28
C THR A 17 4.40 2.81 -0.25
N GLY A 18 4.29 1.80 0.58
CA GLY A 18 3.07 1.02 0.76
C GLY A 18 2.81 0.02 -0.37
N GLU A 19 1.64 0.08 -0.98
CA GLU A 19 1.18 -0.90 -1.99
C GLU A 19 2.08 -1.00 -3.23
N ALA A 20 2.83 0.06 -3.55
CA ALA A 20 3.73 0.08 -4.69
C ALA A 20 4.94 -0.85 -4.53
N THR A 21 5.24 -1.30 -3.33
CA THR A 21 6.51 -1.97 -2.99
C THR A 21 6.55 -3.45 -3.33
N CYS A 22 5.42 -4.14 -3.27
CA CYS A 22 5.35 -5.60 -3.46
C CYS A 22 6.04 -6.06 -4.77
N GLY A 23 5.72 -5.42 -5.89
CA GLY A 23 6.30 -5.78 -7.20
C GLY A 23 7.82 -5.60 -7.26
N ILE A 24 8.35 -4.52 -6.68
CA ILE A 24 9.79 -4.25 -6.63
C ILE A 24 10.53 -5.32 -5.82
N LEU A 25 9.95 -5.72 -4.68
CA LEU A 25 10.56 -6.71 -3.81
C LEU A 25 10.60 -8.09 -4.47
N TYR A 26 9.55 -8.46 -5.18
CA TYR A 26 9.55 -9.69 -5.98
C TYR A 26 10.60 -9.64 -7.09
N LEU A 27 10.75 -8.51 -7.78
CA LEU A 27 11.78 -8.32 -8.80
C LEU A 27 13.19 -8.44 -8.19
N ALA A 28 13.44 -7.80 -7.05
CA ALA A 28 14.73 -7.89 -6.36
C ALA A 28 15.05 -9.34 -5.96
N GLY A 29 14.10 -10.05 -5.36
CA GLY A 29 14.23 -11.46 -5.00
C GLY A 29 14.50 -12.35 -6.21
N TYR A 30 13.78 -12.13 -7.31
CA TYR A 30 13.96 -12.86 -8.56
C TYR A 30 15.37 -12.65 -9.15
N LEU A 31 15.83 -11.40 -9.22
CA LEU A 31 17.16 -11.05 -9.71
C LEU A 31 18.27 -11.66 -8.82
N ARG A 32 18.12 -11.56 -7.50
CA ARG A 32 19.09 -12.14 -6.54
C ARG A 32 19.20 -13.66 -6.69
N ARG A 33 18.11 -14.36 -6.88
CA ARG A 33 18.11 -15.81 -7.17
C ARG A 33 18.83 -16.16 -8.47
N ALA A 34 18.81 -15.26 -9.46
CA ALA A 34 19.54 -15.41 -10.71
C ALA A 34 21.01 -14.96 -10.62
N GLY A 35 21.51 -14.61 -9.44
CA GLY A 35 22.90 -14.17 -9.22
C GLY A 35 23.17 -12.71 -9.60
N ILE A 36 22.14 -11.91 -9.79
CA ILE A 36 22.25 -10.47 -10.04
C ILE A 36 22.16 -9.74 -8.70
N GLU A 37 23.17 -8.96 -8.35
CA GLU A 37 23.14 -8.10 -7.18
C GLU A 37 22.11 -6.98 -7.38
N ALA A 38 21.03 -7.00 -6.59
CA ALA A 38 19.93 -6.06 -6.69
C ALA A 38 19.62 -5.42 -5.32
N PHE A 39 19.41 -4.12 -5.31
CA PHE A 39 19.06 -3.33 -4.14
C PHE A 39 17.75 -2.60 -4.33
N VAL A 40 17.07 -2.26 -3.24
CA VAL A 40 15.78 -1.56 -3.23
C VAL A 40 15.88 -0.25 -2.47
N ARG A 41 15.30 0.81 -3.05
CA ARG A 41 15.07 2.11 -2.41
C ARG A 41 13.61 2.50 -2.59
N LEU A 42 12.96 2.93 -1.50
CA LEU A 42 11.58 3.39 -1.49
C LEU A 42 11.54 4.87 -1.09
N TYR A 43 10.92 5.71 -1.90
CA TYR A 43 10.74 7.13 -1.61
C TYR A 43 9.35 7.41 -1.06
N ASP A 44 9.25 8.22 0.00
CA ASP A 44 7.98 8.67 0.56
C ASP A 44 7.41 9.86 -0.23
N GLY A 45 6.08 10.02 -0.19
CA GLY A 45 5.37 11.12 -0.86
C GLY A 45 5.69 12.50 -0.30
N ASP A 46 6.10 12.58 0.95
CA ASP A 46 6.37 13.84 1.69
C ASP A 46 7.79 14.39 1.46
N GLN A 47 8.67 13.63 0.79
CA GLN A 47 10.03 14.10 0.50
C GLN A 47 10.01 15.16 -0.60
N THR A 48 10.75 16.24 -0.41
CA THR A 48 10.94 17.26 -1.44
C THR A 48 11.79 16.73 -2.61
N GLU A 49 11.74 17.41 -3.74
CA GLU A 49 12.53 17.03 -4.92
C GLU A 49 14.03 17.05 -4.63
N GLU A 50 14.50 18.07 -3.89
CA GLU A 50 15.91 18.21 -3.50
C GLU A 50 16.36 17.10 -2.54
N GLU A 51 15.49 16.66 -1.63
CA GLU A 51 15.78 15.53 -0.74
C GLU A 51 15.90 14.23 -1.52
N VAL A 52 15.00 14.00 -2.48
CA VAL A 52 15.03 12.85 -3.38
C VAL A 52 16.30 12.87 -4.22
N ALA A 53 16.64 14.00 -4.85
CA ALA A 53 17.83 14.14 -5.69
C ALA A 53 19.12 13.87 -4.91
N ARG A 54 19.29 14.51 -3.74
CA ARG A 54 20.47 14.28 -2.86
C ARG A 54 20.59 12.83 -2.39
N SER A 55 19.46 12.22 -2.02
CA SER A 55 19.44 10.82 -1.60
C SER A 55 19.81 9.89 -2.74
N LEU A 56 19.33 10.17 -3.95
CA LEU A 56 19.59 9.37 -5.14
C LEU A 56 21.06 9.48 -5.57
N GLU A 57 21.65 10.68 -5.55
CA GLU A 57 23.06 10.92 -5.83
C GLU A 57 23.97 10.12 -4.88
N ALA A 58 23.70 10.20 -3.57
CA ALA A 58 24.44 9.44 -2.57
C ALA A 58 24.33 7.91 -2.79
N LEU A 59 23.15 7.43 -3.19
CA LEU A 59 22.94 6.02 -3.49
C LEU A 59 23.66 5.56 -4.75
N VAL A 60 23.62 6.35 -5.83
CA VAL A 60 24.33 6.06 -7.07
C VAL A 60 25.85 6.01 -6.82
N ALA A 61 26.39 6.97 -6.07
CA ALA A 61 27.79 6.98 -5.70
C ALA A 61 28.20 5.73 -4.88
N ARG A 62 27.33 5.26 -3.98
CA ARG A 62 27.56 4.09 -3.12
C ARG A 62 27.41 2.77 -3.87
N VAL A 63 26.31 2.59 -4.60
CA VAL A 63 25.93 1.32 -5.27
C VAL A 63 26.62 1.19 -6.62
N ARG A 64 26.84 2.30 -7.32
CA ARG A 64 27.35 2.36 -8.71
C ARG A 64 26.53 1.46 -9.65
N PRO A 65 25.19 1.62 -9.68
CA PRO A 65 24.35 0.74 -10.45
C PRO A 65 24.60 0.88 -11.94
N ARG A 66 24.57 -0.22 -12.66
CA ARG A 66 24.62 -0.22 -14.13
C ARG A 66 23.23 -0.13 -14.75
N LEU A 67 22.22 -0.50 -13.97
CA LEU A 67 20.84 -0.42 -14.36
C LEU A 67 20.02 0.05 -13.14
N VAL A 68 19.12 1.00 -13.38
CA VAL A 68 18.13 1.43 -12.39
C VAL A 68 16.73 1.13 -12.93
N GLY A 69 15.96 0.35 -12.16
CA GLY A 69 14.57 0.06 -12.44
C GLY A 69 13.65 0.96 -11.60
N ILE A 70 12.79 1.73 -12.23
CA ILE A 70 11.83 2.62 -11.58
C ILE A 70 10.42 2.02 -11.67
N SER A 71 9.76 1.87 -10.53
CA SER A 71 8.38 1.40 -10.48
C SER A 71 7.40 2.54 -10.68
N LEU A 72 6.65 2.49 -11.75
CA LEU A 72 5.46 3.30 -12.01
C LEU A 72 4.22 2.40 -11.98
N LYS A 73 3.87 1.90 -10.78
CA LYS A 73 2.70 1.05 -10.57
C LYS A 73 1.41 1.87 -10.64
N TRP A 74 1.33 2.96 -9.88
CA TRP A 74 0.18 3.84 -9.81
C TRP A 74 0.41 5.17 -10.52
N PHE A 75 -0.62 5.69 -11.15
CA PHE A 75 -0.59 6.92 -11.95
C PHE A 75 -0.22 8.16 -11.13
N HIS A 76 -0.59 8.23 -9.87
CA HIS A 76 -0.25 9.35 -8.99
C HIS A 76 1.25 9.43 -8.64
N HIS A 77 2.04 8.43 -9.00
CA HIS A 77 3.49 8.47 -8.88
C HIS A 77 4.22 8.90 -10.17
N VAL A 78 3.48 9.31 -11.23
CA VAL A 78 4.08 9.59 -12.55
C VAL A 78 5.11 10.73 -12.47
N HIS A 79 4.76 11.84 -11.83
CA HIS A 79 5.65 12.98 -11.66
C HIS A 79 6.95 12.55 -10.95
N ARG A 80 6.85 11.87 -9.82
CA ARG A 80 8.04 11.41 -9.06
C ARG A 80 8.87 10.37 -9.82
N ALA A 81 8.24 9.47 -10.55
CA ALA A 81 8.97 8.50 -11.37
C ALA A 81 9.78 9.19 -12.48
N LEU A 82 9.23 10.25 -13.09
CA LEU A 82 9.94 11.03 -14.09
C LEU A 82 11.04 11.93 -13.48
N LEU A 83 10.80 12.50 -12.31
CA LEU A 83 11.84 13.20 -11.54
C LEU A 83 13.04 12.27 -11.29
N LEU A 84 12.79 11.07 -10.78
CA LEU A 84 13.85 10.08 -10.55
C LEU A 84 14.61 9.73 -11.83
N ALA A 85 13.92 9.55 -12.95
CA ALA A 85 14.54 9.23 -14.23
C ALA A 85 15.41 10.38 -14.75
N ARG A 86 14.94 11.63 -14.68
CA ARG A 86 15.70 12.83 -15.08
C ARG A 86 16.93 13.02 -14.21
N THR A 87 16.76 12.98 -12.89
CA THR A 87 17.87 13.09 -11.93
C THR A 87 18.93 12.01 -12.14
N LEU A 88 18.56 10.77 -12.39
CA LEU A 88 19.51 9.70 -12.69
C LEU A 88 20.31 9.97 -13.97
N ARG A 89 19.65 10.50 -15.01
CA ARG A 89 20.30 10.84 -16.27
C ARG A 89 21.32 11.99 -16.12
N GLU A 90 21.02 12.93 -15.21
CA GLU A 90 21.93 14.03 -14.86
C GLU A 90 23.13 13.54 -14.04
N ILE A 91 22.92 12.62 -13.09
CA ILE A 91 23.99 12.07 -12.25
C ILE A 91 24.98 11.23 -13.07
N ASP A 92 24.49 10.33 -13.91
CA ASP A 92 25.33 9.45 -14.75
C ASP A 92 24.57 9.05 -16.03
N PRO A 93 24.95 9.62 -17.19
CA PRO A 93 24.33 9.30 -18.48
C PRO A 93 24.48 7.84 -18.92
N GLU A 94 25.45 7.10 -18.38
CA GLU A 94 25.70 5.70 -18.74
C GLU A 94 24.80 4.69 -18.00
N ILE A 95 24.08 5.14 -16.96
CA ILE A 95 23.12 4.29 -16.25
C ILE A 95 21.96 3.97 -17.19
N ARG A 96 21.63 2.68 -17.31
CA ARG A 96 20.42 2.26 -18.00
C ARG A 96 19.20 2.43 -17.13
N ILE A 97 18.24 3.22 -17.60
CA ILE A 97 17.01 3.55 -16.88
C ILE A 97 15.86 2.76 -17.47
N VAL A 98 15.24 1.92 -16.63
CA VAL A 98 14.13 1.04 -16.97
C VAL A 98 12.91 1.45 -16.16
N VAL A 99 11.78 1.70 -16.81
CA VAL A 99 10.51 1.99 -16.13
C VAL A 99 9.55 0.82 -16.33
N GLY A 100 8.84 0.42 -15.28
CA GLY A 100 7.86 -0.67 -15.35
C GLY A 100 6.71 -0.50 -14.36
N GLY A 101 5.73 -1.39 -14.45
CA GLY A 101 4.52 -1.39 -13.62
C GLY A 101 3.24 -1.14 -14.44
N ASN A 102 2.09 -1.13 -13.76
CA ASN A 102 0.78 -1.03 -14.42
C ASN A 102 0.66 0.23 -15.29
N THR A 103 0.94 1.37 -14.68
CA THR A 103 0.81 2.68 -15.35
C THR A 103 1.85 2.84 -16.45
N ALA A 104 3.08 2.37 -16.25
CA ALA A 104 4.10 2.35 -17.30
C ALA A 104 3.67 1.51 -18.50
N SER A 105 3.05 0.36 -18.25
CA SER A 105 2.51 -0.50 -19.32
C SER A 105 1.34 0.13 -20.05
N TYR A 106 0.57 0.98 -19.40
CA TYR A 106 -0.55 1.70 -19.99
C TYR A 106 -0.06 2.90 -20.82
N TRP A 107 0.83 3.71 -20.27
CA TRP A 107 1.38 4.92 -20.91
C TRP A 107 2.70 4.69 -21.67
N TRP A 108 2.96 3.48 -22.14
CA TRP A 108 4.20 3.18 -22.83
C TRP A 108 4.44 4.03 -24.08
N ARG A 109 3.36 4.51 -24.75
CA ARG A 109 3.46 5.34 -25.97
C ARG A 109 4.00 6.72 -25.67
N GLU A 110 3.62 7.29 -24.54
CA GLU A 110 4.04 8.60 -24.09
C GLU A 110 5.45 8.50 -23.46
N LEU A 111 5.64 7.53 -22.59
CA LEU A 111 6.93 7.31 -21.90
C LEU A 111 8.09 7.01 -22.86
N LYS A 112 7.84 6.36 -23.99
CA LYS A 112 8.89 6.06 -24.98
C LYS A 112 9.48 7.29 -25.67
N GLU A 113 8.77 8.42 -25.65
CA GLU A 113 9.22 9.67 -26.23
C GLU A 113 10.20 10.43 -25.31
N LEU A 114 10.31 10.02 -24.04
CA LEU A 114 11.17 10.68 -23.04
C LEU A 114 12.61 10.17 -23.12
N ASP A 115 13.57 11.07 -23.36
CA ASP A 115 14.99 10.74 -23.52
C ASP A 115 15.67 10.20 -22.24
N CYS A 116 15.08 10.47 -21.08
CA CYS A 116 15.57 9.95 -19.80
C CYS A 116 15.24 8.46 -19.57
N ILE A 117 14.48 7.79 -20.45
CA ILE A 117 14.08 6.39 -20.30
C ILE A 117 14.68 5.56 -21.45
N ASP A 118 15.46 4.52 -21.12
CA ASP A 118 16.03 3.61 -22.12
C ASP A 118 15.12 2.45 -22.47
N HIS A 119 14.42 1.89 -21.45
CA HIS A 119 13.52 0.75 -21.64
C HIS A 119 12.24 0.92 -20.83
N ILE A 120 11.13 0.41 -21.37
CA ILE A 120 9.87 0.28 -20.65
C ILE A 120 9.52 -1.20 -20.63
N VAL A 121 9.31 -1.76 -19.43
CA VAL A 121 8.86 -3.14 -19.26
C VAL A 121 7.34 -3.18 -19.22
N LEU A 122 6.74 -3.98 -20.08
CA LEU A 122 5.31 -4.15 -20.23
C LEU A 122 4.84 -5.40 -19.48
N GLY A 123 3.88 -5.24 -18.58
CA GLY A 123 3.33 -6.33 -17.81
C GLY A 123 4.25 -6.84 -16.69
N ASP A 124 4.39 -8.17 -16.58
CA ASP A 124 5.24 -8.79 -15.56
C ASP A 124 6.73 -8.62 -15.90
N GLY A 125 7.51 -8.18 -14.91
CA GLY A 125 8.85 -7.67 -15.12
C GLY A 125 9.99 -8.66 -14.88
N GLU A 126 9.74 -9.82 -14.28
CA GLU A 126 10.78 -10.70 -13.76
C GLU A 126 11.76 -11.16 -14.84
N ARG A 127 11.27 -11.80 -15.89
CA ARG A 127 12.11 -12.31 -16.99
C ARG A 127 12.64 -11.20 -17.90
N PRO A 128 11.82 -10.22 -18.32
CA PRO A 128 12.32 -9.10 -19.14
C PRO A 128 13.43 -8.31 -18.44
N LEU A 129 13.28 -8.01 -17.15
CA LEU A 129 14.30 -7.27 -16.40
C LEU A 129 15.58 -8.09 -16.23
N LEU A 130 15.47 -9.39 -15.95
CA LEU A 130 16.63 -10.28 -15.88
C LEU A 130 17.38 -10.33 -17.23
N ALA A 131 16.66 -10.43 -18.33
CA ALA A 131 17.25 -10.43 -19.67
C ALA A 131 18.00 -9.11 -19.96
N LEU A 132 17.43 -7.95 -19.58
CA LEU A 132 18.13 -6.67 -19.65
C LEU A 132 19.40 -6.66 -18.80
N CYS A 133 19.36 -7.19 -17.57
CA CYS A 133 20.53 -7.31 -16.69
C CYS A 133 21.61 -8.22 -17.30
N GLN A 134 21.22 -9.25 -18.05
CA GLN A 134 22.12 -10.16 -18.78
C GLN A 134 22.64 -9.58 -20.08
N GLY A 135 22.35 -8.30 -20.34
CA GLY A 135 22.84 -7.58 -21.52
C GLY A 135 22.08 -7.88 -22.80
N GLU A 136 20.86 -8.40 -22.71
CA GLU A 136 19.97 -8.51 -23.86
C GLU A 136 19.38 -7.13 -24.19
N PRO A 137 19.66 -6.56 -25.37
CA PRO A 137 19.28 -5.18 -25.66
C PRO A 137 17.80 -5.03 -26.00
N SER A 138 17.14 -6.11 -26.38
CA SER A 138 15.77 -6.09 -26.89
C SER A 138 14.98 -7.35 -26.46
N PRO A 139 14.80 -7.55 -25.14
CA PRO A 139 14.02 -8.70 -24.67
C PRO A 139 12.52 -8.54 -24.96
N PRO A 140 11.76 -9.64 -25.08
CA PRO A 140 10.31 -9.59 -25.11
C PRO A 140 9.71 -8.78 -23.95
N ASN A 141 8.48 -8.33 -24.08
CA ASN A 141 7.79 -7.49 -23.09
C ASN A 141 8.44 -6.11 -22.86
N CYS A 142 9.28 -5.65 -23.75
CA CYS A 142 9.91 -4.34 -23.62
C CYS A 142 9.54 -3.40 -24.76
N VAL A 143 9.56 -2.11 -24.45
CA VAL A 143 9.77 -1.06 -25.45
C VAL A 143 11.23 -0.62 -25.30
N THR A 144 11.98 -0.65 -26.38
CA THR A 144 13.42 -0.32 -26.42
C THR A 144 13.68 0.70 -27.51
N ARG A 145 14.81 1.40 -27.45
CA ARG A 145 15.26 2.23 -28.59
C ARG A 145 16.14 1.40 -29.52
N ALA A 146 15.84 1.43 -30.80
CA ALA A 146 16.71 0.89 -31.82
C ALA A 146 18.00 1.73 -31.95
N PRO A 147 19.08 1.24 -32.62
CA PRO A 147 20.31 1.99 -32.80
C PRO A 147 20.14 3.35 -33.50
N ASP A 148 19.09 3.53 -34.28
CA ASP A 148 18.70 4.79 -34.91
C ASP A 148 17.90 5.73 -33.99
N GLY A 149 17.72 5.36 -32.71
CA GLY A 149 16.94 6.12 -31.74
C GLY A 149 15.43 5.86 -31.78
N THR A 150 14.92 5.12 -32.79
CA THR A 150 13.47 4.89 -32.90
C THR A 150 12.95 3.91 -31.83
N PRO A 151 11.86 4.25 -31.14
CA PRO A 151 11.25 3.34 -30.17
C PRO A 151 10.62 2.13 -30.84
N ARG A 152 10.95 0.94 -30.35
CA ARG A 152 10.43 -0.34 -30.82
C ARG A 152 9.74 -1.11 -29.70
N ARG A 153 8.45 -1.39 -29.87
CA ARG A 153 7.71 -2.28 -28.97
C ARG A 153 7.93 -3.74 -29.40
N LEU A 154 8.35 -4.57 -28.46
CA LEU A 154 8.54 -6.01 -28.67
C LEU A 154 7.31 -6.80 -28.23
N PRO A 155 7.13 -8.05 -28.71
CA PRO A 155 6.00 -8.89 -28.35
C PRO A 155 5.89 -9.14 -26.85
N LEU A 156 4.66 -9.35 -26.36
CA LEU A 156 4.38 -9.82 -25.00
C LEU A 156 4.46 -11.35 -24.99
N GLU A 157 5.60 -11.91 -24.63
CA GLU A 157 5.84 -13.35 -24.60
C GLU A 157 5.83 -13.92 -23.18
N TYR A 158 6.07 -13.07 -22.20
CA TYR A 158 6.07 -13.45 -20.80
C TYR A 158 4.88 -12.86 -20.05
N VAL A 159 4.07 -13.74 -19.47
CA VAL A 159 2.95 -13.40 -18.58
C VAL A 159 2.95 -14.40 -17.44
N GLN A 160 3.04 -13.95 -16.20
CA GLN A 160 2.98 -14.83 -15.03
C GLN A 160 1.69 -15.65 -15.02
N GLY A 161 1.81 -16.93 -14.68
CA GLY A 161 0.69 -17.87 -14.63
C GLY A 161 0.28 -18.44 -15.99
N ALA A 162 0.75 -17.90 -17.10
CA ALA A 162 0.41 -18.43 -18.43
C ALA A 162 1.02 -19.81 -18.71
N THR A 163 2.17 -20.09 -18.11
CA THR A 163 2.93 -21.36 -18.26
C THR A 163 2.97 -22.19 -16.99
N ASN A 164 2.06 -21.95 -16.05
CA ASN A 164 2.10 -22.55 -14.70
C ASN A 164 3.42 -22.30 -13.92
N SER A 165 4.25 -21.37 -14.37
CA SER A 165 5.48 -21.00 -13.67
C SER A 165 5.18 -19.87 -12.69
N ASP A 166 5.62 -20.08 -11.44
CA ASP A 166 5.56 -19.07 -10.39
C ASP A 166 6.96 -18.43 -10.24
N ASP A 167 7.15 -17.30 -10.92
CA ASP A 167 8.41 -16.55 -10.94
C ASP A 167 8.45 -15.44 -9.84
N VAL A 168 7.51 -15.46 -8.91
CA VAL A 168 7.40 -14.47 -7.82
C VAL A 168 8.06 -15.00 -6.57
N TYR A 169 8.98 -14.23 -5.99
CA TYR A 169 9.71 -14.63 -4.80
C TYR A 169 10.01 -13.46 -3.88
N TYR A 170 9.67 -13.62 -2.60
CA TYR A 170 10.36 -12.91 -1.54
C TYR A 170 11.59 -13.73 -1.13
N SER A 171 12.75 -13.26 -1.47
CA SER A 171 14.00 -13.88 -1.06
C SER A 171 15.09 -12.85 -0.90
N HIS A 172 16.09 -13.15 -0.07
CA HIS A 172 17.18 -12.21 0.25
C HIS A 172 16.68 -10.89 0.86
N PHE A 173 15.58 -10.95 1.62
CA PHE A 173 14.89 -9.78 2.15
C PHE A 173 15.83 -8.86 2.96
N ASP A 174 16.75 -9.44 3.74
CA ASP A 174 17.71 -8.67 4.53
C ASP A 174 18.79 -7.99 3.70
N ASP A 175 19.10 -8.54 2.53
CA ASP A 175 20.20 -8.08 1.66
C ASP A 175 19.76 -7.03 0.63
N ILE A 176 18.47 -6.97 0.31
CA ILE A 176 17.96 -6.08 -0.75
C ILE A 176 17.79 -4.63 -0.28
N PHE A 177 17.58 -4.40 1.01
CA PHE A 177 17.37 -3.04 1.52
C PHE A 177 18.68 -2.36 1.86
N LEU A 178 18.87 -1.16 1.31
CA LEU A 178 20.05 -0.32 1.58
C LEU A 178 20.00 0.41 2.91
N SER A 179 18.81 0.57 3.48
CA SER A 179 18.61 1.22 4.77
C SER A 179 17.51 0.51 5.58
N HIS A 180 17.60 0.67 6.90
CA HIS A 180 16.53 0.21 7.78
C HIS A 180 15.21 0.93 7.51
N GLN A 181 15.26 2.20 7.11
CA GLN A 181 14.09 2.98 6.77
C GLN A 181 13.30 2.35 5.60
N ASP A 182 13.98 1.91 4.55
CA ASP A 182 13.35 1.22 3.43
C ASP A 182 12.73 -0.11 3.85
N ARG A 183 13.43 -0.87 4.70
CA ARG A 183 12.94 -2.13 5.26
C ARG A 183 11.69 -1.92 6.11
N HIS A 184 11.66 -0.86 6.92
CA HIS A 184 10.52 -0.54 7.78
C HIS A 184 9.34 0.08 7.02
N ALA A 185 9.55 0.65 5.85
CA ALA A 185 8.47 1.08 4.97
C ALA A 185 7.72 -0.10 4.31
N PHE A 186 8.26 -1.31 4.41
CA PHE A 186 7.61 -2.50 3.91
C PHE A 186 6.40 -2.89 4.78
N SER A 187 5.25 -3.01 4.16
CA SER A 187 3.97 -3.24 4.83
C SER A 187 3.47 -4.69 4.73
N GLY A 188 4.35 -5.67 4.52
CA GLY A 188 4.02 -7.10 4.57
C GLY A 188 3.00 -7.57 3.53
N TRP A 189 2.95 -6.96 2.35
CA TRP A 189 2.05 -7.41 1.28
C TRP A 189 2.40 -8.80 0.79
N VAL A 190 1.42 -9.69 0.84
CA VAL A 190 1.49 -11.03 0.24
C VAL A 190 0.53 -11.08 -0.94
N ALA A 191 1.01 -11.54 -2.09
CA ALA A 191 0.19 -11.75 -3.27
C ALA A 191 -0.07 -13.25 -3.48
N PRO A 192 -1.20 -13.81 -3.01
CA PRO A 192 -1.57 -15.20 -3.27
C PRO A 192 -1.83 -15.47 -4.75
N GLY A 193 -2.12 -14.42 -5.51
CA GLY A 193 -2.35 -14.48 -6.94
C GLY A 193 -2.16 -13.13 -7.61
N LYS A 194 -2.36 -13.07 -8.91
CA LYS A 194 -2.33 -11.84 -9.71
C LYS A 194 -3.47 -11.81 -10.72
N GLY A 195 -3.85 -10.60 -11.10
CA GLY A 195 -4.88 -10.36 -12.09
C GLY A 195 -6.27 -10.23 -11.49
N CYS A 196 -7.20 -9.77 -12.32
CA CYS A 196 -8.61 -9.61 -11.96
C CYS A 196 -9.49 -10.17 -13.07
N GLY A 197 -10.58 -10.84 -12.67
CA GLY A 197 -11.60 -11.39 -13.59
C GLY A 197 -12.68 -10.38 -13.97
N GLU A 198 -12.71 -9.22 -13.31
CA GLU A 198 -13.81 -8.28 -13.36
C GLU A 198 -13.51 -7.05 -14.23
N ASN A 199 -14.57 -6.40 -14.73
CA ASN A 199 -14.49 -5.19 -15.53
C ASN A 199 -15.13 -3.99 -14.80
N CYS A 200 -14.73 -3.74 -13.55
CA CYS A 200 -15.22 -2.59 -12.81
C CYS A 200 -14.90 -1.30 -13.59
N LEU A 201 -15.93 -0.50 -13.85
CA LEU A 201 -15.84 0.68 -14.72
C LEU A 201 -14.84 1.75 -14.24
N TYR A 202 -14.56 1.79 -12.94
CA TYR A 202 -13.68 2.75 -12.28
C TYR A 202 -12.22 2.27 -12.14
N CYS A 203 -11.93 1.03 -12.50
CA CYS A 203 -10.66 0.41 -12.17
C CYS A 203 -9.70 0.34 -13.36
N GLY A 204 -8.55 1.00 -13.26
CA GLY A 204 -7.47 0.90 -14.24
C GLY A 204 -6.83 -0.49 -14.32
N GLY A 205 -7.01 -1.35 -13.29
CA GLY A 205 -6.59 -2.74 -13.25
C GLY A 205 -7.65 -3.75 -13.70
N ALA A 206 -8.77 -3.31 -14.30
CA ALA A 206 -9.83 -4.17 -14.78
C ALA A 206 -9.34 -5.18 -15.84
N ARG A 207 -10.04 -6.32 -15.97
CA ARG A 207 -9.69 -7.42 -16.88
C ARG A 207 -9.36 -6.96 -18.30
N GLY A 208 -10.15 -6.04 -18.84
CA GLY A 208 -9.94 -5.51 -20.20
C GLY A 208 -8.58 -4.83 -20.34
N ASN A 209 -8.23 -3.99 -19.39
CA ASN A 209 -6.95 -3.29 -19.37
C ASN A 209 -5.78 -4.26 -19.12
N GLN A 210 -5.93 -5.21 -18.20
CA GLN A 210 -4.91 -6.23 -17.97
C GLN A 210 -4.64 -7.07 -19.23
N LYS A 211 -5.67 -7.43 -19.98
CA LYS A 211 -5.52 -8.14 -21.25
C LYS A 211 -4.76 -7.28 -22.28
N ALA A 212 -5.11 -6.01 -22.39
CA ALA A 212 -4.51 -5.10 -23.38
C ALA A 212 -3.06 -4.73 -23.04
N ALA A 213 -2.80 -4.37 -21.77
CA ALA A 213 -1.50 -3.87 -21.31
C ALA A 213 -0.50 -4.98 -20.94
N PHE A 214 -0.99 -6.08 -20.36
CA PHE A 214 -0.13 -7.15 -19.79
C PHE A 214 -0.24 -8.49 -20.54
N GLY A 215 -1.17 -8.64 -21.48
CA GLY A 215 -1.47 -9.95 -22.08
C GLY A 215 -2.19 -10.92 -21.12
N ARG A 216 -2.54 -10.51 -19.90
CA ARG A 216 -3.19 -11.35 -18.90
C ARG A 216 -4.69 -11.41 -19.13
N ALA A 217 -5.17 -12.54 -19.64
CA ALA A 217 -6.59 -12.75 -19.95
C ALA A 217 -7.42 -13.19 -18.74
N LYS A 218 -6.78 -13.83 -17.74
CA LYS A 218 -7.44 -14.39 -16.55
C LYS A 218 -6.57 -14.19 -15.32
N PRO A 219 -7.16 -14.03 -14.13
CA PRO A 219 -6.41 -14.11 -12.88
C PRO A 219 -5.84 -15.52 -12.69
N PHE A 220 -4.76 -15.64 -11.94
CA PHE A 220 -4.21 -16.93 -11.53
C PHE A 220 -3.84 -16.92 -10.06
N LEU A 221 -3.94 -18.08 -9.42
CA LEU A 221 -3.37 -18.35 -8.12
C LEU A 221 -1.94 -18.85 -8.28
N ARG A 222 -1.07 -18.40 -7.40
CA ARG A 222 0.28 -18.93 -7.27
C ARG A 222 0.25 -20.32 -6.63
N ALA A 223 1.32 -21.07 -6.79
CA ALA A 223 1.48 -22.33 -6.07
C ALA A 223 1.45 -22.09 -4.56
N GLU A 224 0.69 -22.89 -3.82
CA GLU A 224 0.55 -22.78 -2.36
C GLU A 224 1.92 -22.78 -1.65
N GLU A 225 2.83 -23.64 -2.10
CA GLU A 225 4.19 -23.74 -1.60
C GLU A 225 5.01 -22.46 -1.81
N SER A 226 4.81 -21.76 -2.94
CA SER A 226 5.49 -20.48 -3.20
C SER A 226 5.00 -19.37 -2.29
N VAL A 227 3.68 -19.32 -2.03
CA VAL A 227 3.09 -18.33 -1.11
C VAL A 227 3.48 -18.66 0.34
N ARG A 228 3.56 -19.93 0.70
CA ARG A 228 4.05 -20.38 2.02
C ARG A 228 5.49 -19.93 2.26
N ARG A 229 6.38 -20.06 1.27
CA ARG A 229 7.76 -19.55 1.36
C ARG A 229 7.81 -18.04 1.55
N ASP A 230 6.93 -17.29 0.88
CA ASP A 230 6.83 -15.85 1.11
C ASP A 230 6.45 -15.55 2.57
N HIS A 231 5.48 -16.26 3.16
CA HIS A 231 5.14 -16.10 4.57
C HIS A 231 6.33 -16.43 5.49
N GLN A 232 7.05 -17.53 5.24
CA GLN A 232 8.23 -17.90 6.00
C GLN A 232 9.32 -16.82 5.93
N GLU A 233 9.48 -16.17 4.77
CA GLU A 233 10.47 -15.11 4.57
C GLU A 233 10.08 -13.81 5.27
N ILE A 234 8.82 -13.39 5.19
CA ILE A 234 8.42 -12.05 5.65
C ILE A 234 7.82 -12.01 7.05
N ALA A 235 7.17 -13.08 7.53
CA ALA A 235 6.54 -13.09 8.85
C ALA A 235 7.53 -12.77 9.99
N PRO A 236 8.78 -13.24 10.00
CA PRO A 236 9.76 -12.87 11.03
C PRO A 236 10.14 -11.36 10.99
N ARG A 237 9.79 -10.64 9.93
CA ARG A 237 10.25 -9.27 9.65
C ARG A 237 9.16 -8.24 9.68
N THR A 238 7.90 -8.65 9.79
CA THR A 238 6.74 -7.75 9.83
C THR A 238 5.69 -8.26 10.81
N TRP A 239 4.96 -7.33 11.42
CA TRP A 239 3.82 -7.65 12.29
C TRP A 239 2.50 -7.63 11.57
N GLN A 240 2.41 -6.98 10.41
CA GLN A 240 1.19 -6.89 9.64
C GLN A 240 1.39 -7.56 8.29
N LEU A 241 0.57 -8.54 8.01
CA LEU A 241 0.43 -9.11 6.69
C LEU A 241 -0.77 -8.50 5.99
N ARG A 242 -0.63 -8.20 4.70
CA ARG A 242 -1.68 -7.58 3.89
C ARG A 242 -1.97 -8.42 2.67
N TYR A 243 -3.25 -8.61 2.40
CA TYR A 243 -3.74 -9.37 1.25
C TYR A 243 -4.73 -8.53 0.47
N ASP A 244 -4.53 -8.41 -0.84
CA ASP A 244 -5.41 -7.69 -1.76
C ASP A 244 -5.94 -8.57 -2.91
N PHE A 245 -5.82 -9.87 -2.79
CA PHE A 245 -6.29 -10.84 -3.79
C PHE A 245 -7.44 -11.69 -3.24
N SER A 246 -8.66 -11.39 -3.67
CA SER A 246 -9.88 -12.04 -3.18
C SER A 246 -10.23 -13.37 -3.87
N GLY A 247 -9.39 -13.83 -4.79
CA GLY A 247 -9.58 -15.12 -5.49
C GLY A 247 -9.19 -16.36 -4.68
N SER A 248 -8.68 -16.19 -3.45
CA SER A 248 -8.23 -17.27 -2.59
C SER A 248 -9.38 -17.88 -1.78
N SER A 249 -9.42 -19.22 -1.67
CA SER A 249 -10.31 -19.89 -0.72
C SER A 249 -9.69 -19.93 0.67
N ALA A 250 -10.52 -20.15 1.71
CA ALA A 250 -10.03 -20.37 3.07
C ALA A 250 -9.02 -21.54 3.12
N ALA A 251 -9.34 -22.67 2.50
CA ALA A 251 -8.47 -23.83 2.47
C ALA A 251 -7.11 -23.55 1.81
N PHE A 252 -7.09 -22.79 0.71
CA PHE A 252 -5.83 -22.38 0.08
C PHE A 252 -5.00 -21.51 1.01
N LEU A 253 -5.59 -20.50 1.64
CA LEU A 253 -4.86 -19.62 2.55
C LEU A 253 -4.34 -20.37 3.78
N GLN A 254 -5.15 -21.23 4.38
CA GLN A 254 -4.71 -22.11 5.48
C GLN A 254 -3.51 -22.99 5.08
N GLY A 255 -3.53 -23.52 3.85
CA GLY A 255 -2.38 -24.24 3.30
C GLY A 255 -1.13 -23.37 3.19
N THR A 256 -1.28 -22.11 2.79
CA THR A 256 -0.14 -21.18 2.70
C THR A 256 0.41 -20.73 4.06
N TRP A 257 -0.40 -20.78 5.12
CA TRP A 257 0.01 -20.46 6.50
C TRP A 257 0.59 -21.67 7.25
N ALA A 258 0.41 -22.88 6.73
CA ALA A 258 0.86 -24.09 7.42
C ALA A 258 2.36 -24.06 7.76
N GLY A 259 2.67 -24.24 9.04
CA GLY A 259 4.05 -24.23 9.55
C GLY A 259 4.64 -22.82 9.74
N VAL A 260 3.82 -21.77 9.66
CA VAL A 260 4.22 -20.39 9.99
C VAL A 260 3.40 -19.94 11.20
N ASP A 261 4.07 -19.48 12.26
CA ASP A 261 3.37 -18.93 13.43
C ASP A 261 2.92 -17.48 13.12
N LEU A 262 1.63 -17.32 12.90
CA LEU A 262 0.98 -16.02 12.62
C LEU A 262 0.10 -15.55 13.80
N SER A 263 0.06 -16.31 14.90
CA SER A 263 -0.80 -16.03 16.05
C SER A 263 -0.54 -14.70 16.76
N ARG A 264 0.61 -14.09 16.49
CA ARG A 264 1.01 -12.77 17.02
C ARG A 264 1.06 -11.68 15.96
N HIS A 265 0.56 -11.94 14.74
CA HIS A 265 0.54 -10.98 13.63
C HIS A 265 -0.84 -10.37 13.47
N SER A 266 -0.89 -9.13 13.02
CA SER A 266 -2.11 -8.54 12.49
C SER A 266 -2.25 -8.83 11.00
N CYS A 267 -3.49 -8.95 10.54
CA CYS A 267 -3.84 -9.13 9.15
C CYS A 267 -4.67 -7.96 8.65
N MET A 268 -4.35 -7.41 7.49
CA MET A 268 -5.23 -6.52 6.74
C MET A 268 -5.67 -7.26 5.48
N TYR A 269 -6.96 -7.53 5.37
CA TYR A 269 -7.50 -8.32 4.26
C TYR A 269 -8.49 -7.48 3.45
N PHE A 270 -8.14 -7.22 2.19
CA PHE A 270 -9.02 -6.53 1.25
C PHE A 270 -9.85 -7.55 0.49
N LEU A 271 -11.16 -7.49 0.68
CA LEU A 271 -12.10 -8.36 0.01
C LEU A 271 -12.83 -7.62 -1.12
N TRP A 272 -12.52 -8.06 -2.34
CA TRP A 272 -13.12 -7.55 -3.57
C TRP A 272 -14.26 -8.45 -4.04
N GLY A 273 -15.37 -8.48 -3.33
CA GLY A 273 -16.49 -9.36 -3.68
C GLY A 273 -17.33 -9.75 -2.48
N VAL A 274 -17.97 -10.92 -2.53
CA VAL A 274 -18.79 -11.43 -1.44
C VAL A 274 -17.95 -12.29 -0.50
N ALA A 275 -17.90 -11.94 0.78
CA ALA A 275 -17.19 -12.71 1.80
C ALA A 275 -17.84 -14.08 2.01
N ARG A 276 -17.00 -15.09 2.24
CA ARG A 276 -17.41 -16.41 2.71
C ARG A 276 -17.10 -16.53 4.20
N MET A 277 -18.04 -17.07 4.97
CA MET A 277 -17.90 -17.16 6.42
C MET A 277 -16.68 -17.99 6.84
N GLU A 278 -16.38 -19.06 6.10
CA GLU A 278 -15.22 -19.92 6.37
C GLU A 278 -13.89 -19.15 6.23
N LEU A 279 -13.82 -18.14 5.35
CA LEU A 279 -12.65 -17.28 5.21
C LEU A 279 -12.51 -16.34 6.41
N ILE A 280 -13.61 -15.78 6.88
CA ILE A 280 -13.64 -14.91 8.07
C ILE A 280 -13.15 -15.70 9.28
N ASP A 281 -13.70 -16.89 9.50
CA ASP A 281 -13.33 -17.77 10.61
C ASP A 281 -11.84 -18.17 10.53
N ALA A 282 -11.34 -18.51 9.34
CA ALA A 282 -9.94 -18.88 9.14
C ALA A 282 -8.98 -17.72 9.45
N LEU A 283 -9.32 -16.49 9.05
CA LEU A 283 -8.53 -15.29 9.35
C LEU A 283 -8.53 -15.02 10.86
N ALA A 284 -9.71 -15.00 11.50
CA ALA A 284 -9.84 -14.73 12.92
C ALA A 284 -9.11 -15.77 13.81
N GLN A 285 -9.09 -17.05 13.39
CA GLN A 285 -8.37 -18.11 14.09
C GLN A 285 -6.85 -18.06 13.93
N THR A 286 -6.37 -17.48 12.81
CA THR A 286 -4.95 -17.51 12.46
C THR A 286 -4.19 -16.31 13.02
N PHE A 287 -4.82 -15.14 13.03
CA PHE A 287 -4.16 -13.88 13.36
C PHE A 287 -4.58 -13.34 14.73
N GLU A 288 -3.65 -12.64 15.39
CA GLU A 288 -3.96 -11.93 16.64
C GLU A 288 -5.04 -10.88 16.45
N HIS A 289 -5.00 -10.15 15.32
CA HIS A 289 -5.97 -9.13 14.96
C HIS A 289 -6.19 -9.11 13.45
N VAL A 290 -7.42 -8.96 13.03
CA VAL A 290 -7.82 -8.87 11.61
C VAL A 290 -8.53 -7.56 11.36
N HIS A 291 -8.03 -6.77 10.41
CA HIS A 291 -8.75 -5.65 9.82
C HIS A 291 -9.25 -6.08 8.44
N MET A 292 -10.55 -6.28 8.31
CA MET A 292 -11.17 -6.73 7.06
C MET A 292 -11.83 -5.55 6.35
N VAL A 293 -11.40 -5.28 5.13
CA VAL A 293 -11.99 -4.25 4.25
C VAL A 293 -12.94 -4.93 3.27
N LEU A 294 -14.23 -4.64 3.40
CA LEU A 294 -15.30 -5.13 2.51
C LEU A 294 -15.60 -4.06 1.46
N ASP A 295 -15.05 -4.21 0.24
CA ASP A 295 -15.33 -3.29 -0.85
C ASP A 295 -16.62 -3.69 -1.58
N ILE A 296 -17.66 -2.87 -1.44
CA ILE A 296 -18.99 -3.08 -2.02
C ILE A 296 -19.25 -2.25 -3.28
N GLY A 297 -18.26 -1.49 -3.77
CA GLY A 297 -18.41 -0.60 -4.91
C GLY A 297 -19.08 0.72 -4.56
N CYS A 298 -20.35 0.74 -4.18
CA CYS A 298 -21.07 1.91 -3.63
C CYS A 298 -22.09 1.47 -2.60
N PHE A 299 -22.56 2.41 -1.76
CA PHE A 299 -23.48 2.10 -0.67
C PHE A 299 -24.96 1.99 -1.08
N SER A 300 -25.37 2.35 -2.31
CA SER A 300 -26.72 2.09 -2.82
C SER A 300 -26.81 0.70 -3.46
N GLU A 301 -27.68 -0.17 -2.93
CA GLU A 301 -27.94 -1.48 -3.51
C GLU A 301 -28.54 -1.39 -4.91
N GLN A 302 -29.49 -0.46 -5.11
CA GLN A 302 -30.07 -0.23 -6.43
C GLN A 302 -29.00 0.09 -7.49
N GLN A 303 -28.06 0.95 -7.14
CA GLN A 303 -26.97 1.35 -8.03
C GLN A 303 -25.98 0.19 -8.28
N ARG A 304 -25.63 -0.59 -7.24
CA ARG A 304 -24.80 -1.80 -7.37
C ARG A 304 -25.41 -2.81 -8.33
N LEU A 305 -26.70 -3.12 -8.13
CA LEU A 305 -27.42 -4.08 -8.97
C LEU A 305 -27.45 -3.65 -10.44
N GLU A 306 -27.69 -2.36 -10.71
CA GLU A 306 -27.69 -1.85 -12.08
C GLU A 306 -26.31 -1.95 -12.75
N GLN A 307 -25.24 -1.63 -11.99
CA GLN A 307 -23.86 -1.76 -12.50
C GLN A 307 -23.48 -3.22 -12.73
N MET A 308 -23.82 -4.14 -11.81
CA MET A 308 -23.59 -5.58 -11.97
C MET A 308 -24.35 -6.14 -13.16
N ARG A 309 -25.63 -5.78 -13.34
CA ARG A 309 -26.44 -6.19 -14.48
C ARG A 309 -25.82 -5.77 -15.83
N ARG A 310 -25.13 -4.63 -15.86
CA ARG A 310 -24.41 -4.12 -17.05
C ARG A 310 -23.00 -4.68 -17.21
N GLY A 311 -22.53 -5.50 -16.28
CA GLY A 311 -21.15 -6.02 -16.28
C GLY A 311 -20.08 -4.93 -16.04
N LEU A 312 -20.45 -3.86 -15.28
CA LEU A 312 -19.61 -2.70 -14.98
C LEU A 312 -19.09 -2.70 -13.54
N LEU A 313 -19.48 -3.68 -12.75
CA LEU A 313 -19.06 -3.87 -11.36
C LEU A 313 -18.84 -5.37 -11.10
N LYS A 314 -17.88 -5.67 -10.25
CA LYS A 314 -17.70 -7.02 -9.70
C LYS A 314 -18.93 -7.48 -8.94
N PRO A 315 -19.12 -8.80 -8.72
CA PRO A 315 -20.13 -9.29 -7.81
C PRO A 315 -19.98 -8.67 -6.41
N CYS A 316 -21.02 -8.03 -5.92
CA CYS A 316 -21.07 -7.42 -4.58
C CYS A 316 -22.23 -8.01 -3.77
N ALA A 317 -22.09 -8.01 -2.45
CA ALA A 317 -23.14 -8.42 -1.54
C ALA A 317 -24.38 -7.50 -1.66
N SER A 318 -25.59 -8.07 -1.51
CA SER A 318 -26.79 -7.29 -1.21
C SER A 318 -26.65 -6.63 0.18
N ASP A 319 -27.49 -5.65 0.48
CA ASP A 319 -27.49 -5.03 1.81
C ASP A 319 -27.73 -6.07 2.91
N GLN A 320 -28.65 -7.00 2.69
CA GLN A 320 -28.92 -8.08 3.63
C GLN A 320 -27.70 -8.98 3.83
N GLN A 321 -27.07 -9.45 2.74
CA GLN A 321 -25.87 -10.27 2.81
C GLN A 321 -24.70 -9.54 3.49
N LEU A 322 -24.53 -8.24 3.21
CA LEU A 322 -23.50 -7.43 3.86
C LEU A 322 -23.70 -7.39 5.37
N LEU A 323 -24.93 -7.17 5.83
CA LEU A 323 -25.23 -7.11 7.25
C LEU A 323 -25.07 -8.48 7.94
N GLU A 324 -25.41 -9.58 7.27
CA GLU A 324 -25.14 -10.94 7.74
C GLU A 324 -23.65 -11.21 7.88
N ILE A 325 -22.84 -10.76 6.90
CA ILE A 325 -21.37 -10.84 6.95
C ILE A 325 -20.83 -10.03 8.14
N ILE A 326 -21.28 -8.80 8.32
CA ILE A 326 -20.86 -7.94 9.45
C ILE A 326 -21.23 -8.59 10.79
N ASP A 327 -22.46 -9.14 10.91
CA ASP A 327 -22.89 -9.82 12.13
C ASP A 327 -22.03 -11.06 12.42
N HIS A 328 -21.63 -11.80 11.38
CA HIS A 328 -20.72 -12.92 11.53
C HIS A 328 -19.33 -12.46 12.00
N CYS A 329 -18.77 -11.40 11.40
CA CYS A 329 -17.48 -10.82 11.80
C CYS A 329 -17.48 -10.40 13.29
N ARG A 330 -18.57 -9.82 13.77
CA ARG A 330 -18.72 -9.36 15.16
C ARG A 330 -18.71 -10.49 16.21
N ARG A 331 -18.82 -11.73 15.81
CA ARG A 331 -18.65 -12.90 16.71
C ARG A 331 -17.19 -13.14 17.09
N HIS A 332 -16.27 -12.52 16.37
CA HIS A 332 -14.85 -12.60 16.62
C HIS A 332 -14.35 -11.30 17.25
N GLU A 333 -13.88 -11.37 18.50
CA GLU A 333 -13.41 -10.20 19.26
C GLU A 333 -12.15 -9.54 18.67
N ASN A 334 -11.39 -10.28 17.87
CA ASN A 334 -10.15 -9.84 17.24
C ASN A 334 -10.32 -9.37 15.78
N LEU A 335 -11.57 -9.12 15.33
CA LEU A 335 -11.85 -8.75 13.95
C LEU A 335 -12.57 -7.40 13.86
N ASP A 336 -11.93 -6.44 13.22
CA ASP A 336 -12.51 -5.15 12.84
C ASP A 336 -12.95 -5.15 11.38
N VAL A 337 -14.10 -4.54 11.11
CA VAL A 337 -14.65 -4.41 9.76
C VAL A 337 -14.62 -2.97 9.30
N GLU A 338 -14.12 -2.76 8.09
CA GLU A 338 -14.31 -1.55 7.32
C GLU A 338 -15.15 -1.86 6.08
N VAL A 339 -16.23 -1.10 5.86
CA VAL A 339 -17.01 -1.18 4.62
C VAL A 339 -16.59 -0.03 3.73
N SER A 340 -16.09 -0.36 2.53
CA SER A 340 -15.57 0.63 1.58
C SER A 340 -16.47 0.74 0.34
N GLY A 341 -16.67 1.98 -0.11
CA GLY A 341 -17.45 2.30 -1.30
C GLY A 341 -17.00 3.60 -1.96
N ILE A 342 -17.43 3.79 -3.19
CA ILE A 342 -17.06 4.92 -4.04
C ILE A 342 -18.28 5.81 -4.26
N ALA A 343 -18.16 7.09 -3.90
CA ALA A 343 -19.15 8.12 -4.16
C ALA A 343 -19.12 8.57 -5.63
N GLY A 344 -20.29 8.80 -6.20
CA GLY A 344 -20.39 9.36 -7.54
C GLY A 344 -20.12 8.37 -8.67
N LEU A 345 -20.29 7.07 -8.43
CA LEU A 345 -20.33 6.09 -9.52
C LEU A 345 -21.51 6.36 -10.48
N PRO A 346 -21.40 6.01 -11.78
CA PRO A 346 -22.50 6.13 -12.73
C PRO A 346 -23.82 5.54 -12.22
N PHE A 347 -24.94 6.09 -12.73
CA PHE A 347 -26.31 5.79 -12.33
C PHE A 347 -26.70 6.31 -10.93
N ALA A 348 -25.91 7.21 -10.35
CA ALA A 348 -26.30 7.96 -9.16
C ALA A 348 -27.55 8.82 -9.44
N SER A 349 -28.37 8.99 -8.41
CA SER A 349 -29.60 9.81 -8.41
C SER A 349 -29.86 10.30 -6.99
N ALA A 350 -30.78 11.23 -6.82
CA ALA A 350 -31.19 11.68 -5.50
C ALA A 350 -31.76 10.53 -4.62
N ALA A 351 -32.32 9.49 -5.22
CA ALA A 351 -32.83 8.32 -4.51
C ALA A 351 -31.68 7.42 -4.03
N THR A 352 -30.72 7.10 -4.94
CA THR A 352 -29.56 6.24 -4.60
C THR A 352 -28.65 6.90 -3.58
N LEU A 353 -28.43 8.23 -3.65
CA LEU A 353 -27.66 8.96 -2.64
C LEU A 353 -28.30 8.91 -1.24
N LYS A 354 -29.63 8.91 -1.15
CA LYS A 354 -30.33 8.71 0.13
C LYS A 354 -30.17 7.26 0.65
N GLU A 355 -30.15 6.28 -0.24
CA GLU A 355 -29.86 4.88 0.13
C GLU A 355 -28.43 4.75 0.68
N GLU A 356 -27.45 5.39 0.03
CA GLU A 356 -26.07 5.39 0.49
C GLU A 356 -25.95 5.86 1.94
N VAL A 357 -26.52 7.03 2.25
CA VAL A 357 -26.49 7.57 3.63
C VAL A 357 -27.12 6.59 4.62
N ARG A 358 -28.28 5.99 4.29
CA ARG A 358 -28.97 5.05 5.18
C ARG A 358 -28.14 3.80 5.45
N LEU A 359 -27.48 3.25 4.42
CA LEU A 359 -26.64 2.07 4.62
C LEU A 359 -25.39 2.43 5.45
N VAL A 360 -24.77 3.57 5.19
CA VAL A 360 -23.65 4.08 6.01
C VAL A 360 -24.03 4.23 7.47
N GLU A 361 -25.18 4.85 7.77
CA GLU A 361 -25.69 4.98 9.15
C GLU A 361 -25.90 3.62 9.81
N ARG A 362 -26.42 2.63 9.08
CA ARG A 362 -26.59 1.25 9.59
C ARG A 362 -25.26 0.57 9.87
N VAL A 363 -24.30 0.69 8.97
CA VAL A 363 -22.94 0.12 9.10
C VAL A 363 -22.21 0.73 10.30
N ILE A 364 -22.27 2.06 10.45
CA ILE A 364 -21.74 2.77 11.62
C ILE A 364 -22.45 2.32 12.92
N GLY A 365 -23.79 2.11 12.87
CA GLY A 365 -24.56 1.59 13.99
C GLY A 365 -24.15 0.17 14.44
N LEU A 366 -23.50 -0.60 13.56
CA LEU A 366 -22.91 -1.91 13.83
C LEU A 366 -21.43 -1.83 14.23
N ASP A 367 -20.95 -0.64 14.53
CA ASP A 367 -19.55 -0.35 14.95
C ASP A 367 -18.47 -0.61 13.90
N CYS A 368 -18.85 -0.62 12.60
CA CYS A 368 -17.90 -0.75 11.51
C CYS A 368 -17.29 0.61 11.12
N LEU A 369 -16.06 0.58 10.62
CA LEU A 369 -15.46 1.71 9.94
C LEU A 369 -16.07 1.87 8.54
N VAL A 370 -16.00 3.08 8.00
CA VAL A 370 -16.52 3.40 6.67
C VAL A 370 -15.42 4.09 5.86
N GLY A 371 -15.04 3.47 4.75
CA GLY A 371 -14.23 4.07 3.70
C GLY A 371 -15.14 4.61 2.59
N TYR A 372 -15.12 5.91 2.35
CA TYR A 372 -15.98 6.54 1.34
C TYR A 372 -15.19 7.54 0.52
N GLN A 373 -14.79 7.14 -0.68
CA GLN A 373 -13.95 7.94 -1.56
C GLN A 373 -14.73 8.41 -2.78
N ARG A 374 -14.40 9.61 -3.27
CA ARG A 374 -14.93 10.09 -4.54
C ARG A 374 -14.38 9.27 -5.70
N LEU A 375 -15.15 9.20 -6.80
CA LEU A 375 -14.73 8.51 -8.01
C LEU A 375 -13.54 9.21 -8.66
N GLU A 376 -12.39 8.54 -8.61
CA GLU A 376 -11.14 9.01 -9.20
C GLU A 376 -11.08 8.74 -10.71
N ALA A 377 -10.39 9.62 -11.44
CA ALA A 377 -10.00 9.36 -12.81
C ALA A 377 -8.75 8.45 -12.82
N GLN A 378 -8.92 7.18 -13.15
CA GLN A 378 -7.81 6.22 -13.24
C GLN A 378 -7.50 5.90 -14.71
N PRO A 379 -6.23 6.00 -15.15
CA PRO A 379 -5.84 5.63 -16.52
C PRO A 379 -6.24 4.19 -16.85
N GLY A 380 -6.85 4.00 -18.02
CA GLY A 380 -7.35 2.70 -18.48
C GLY A 380 -8.68 2.26 -17.87
N ALA A 381 -9.24 3.00 -16.92
CA ALA A 381 -10.58 2.74 -16.43
C ALA A 381 -11.63 3.19 -17.46
N LEU A 382 -12.66 2.36 -17.67
CA LEU A 382 -13.70 2.63 -18.67
C LEU A 382 -14.36 3.99 -18.48
N ALA A 383 -14.59 4.42 -17.24
CA ALA A 383 -15.19 5.71 -16.93
C ALA A 383 -14.27 6.88 -17.28
N THR A 384 -12.95 6.74 -17.10
CA THR A 384 -11.96 7.76 -17.45
C THR A 384 -11.76 7.86 -18.96
N GLU A 385 -11.69 6.71 -19.66
CA GLU A 385 -11.51 6.68 -21.10
C GLU A 385 -12.74 7.18 -21.87
N HIS A 386 -13.92 6.94 -21.34
CA HIS A 386 -15.20 7.25 -21.97
C HIS A 386 -16.19 7.93 -21.02
N PRO A 387 -15.83 9.06 -20.36
CA PRO A 387 -16.67 9.68 -19.34
C PRO A 387 -18.03 10.13 -19.88
N ALA A 388 -18.08 10.60 -21.13
CA ALA A 388 -19.33 11.00 -21.80
C ALA A 388 -20.37 9.87 -21.91
N ARG A 389 -19.93 8.60 -21.93
CA ARG A 389 -20.83 7.43 -21.90
C ARG A 389 -21.63 7.33 -20.62
N PHE A 390 -21.16 7.95 -19.57
CA PHE A 390 -21.73 7.96 -18.22
C PHE A 390 -22.23 9.34 -17.81
N ASP A 391 -22.38 10.26 -18.76
CA ASP A 391 -22.73 11.66 -18.54
C ASP A 391 -21.78 12.37 -17.55
N MET A 392 -20.49 12.08 -17.70
CA MET A 392 -19.42 12.60 -16.83
C MET A 392 -18.36 13.35 -17.63
N GLU A 393 -17.53 14.08 -16.90
CA GLU A 393 -16.28 14.70 -17.33
C GLU A 393 -15.15 14.22 -16.43
N SER A 394 -13.94 14.17 -16.96
CA SER A 394 -12.73 13.79 -16.24
C SER A 394 -11.80 15.00 -16.10
N GLU A 395 -11.25 15.24 -14.92
CA GLU A 395 -10.25 16.29 -14.68
C GLU A 395 -8.92 16.01 -15.39
N ALA A 396 -8.59 14.72 -15.60
CA ALA A 396 -7.45 14.31 -16.41
C ALA A 396 -7.80 13.04 -17.20
N ARG A 397 -7.34 12.94 -18.46
CA ARG A 397 -7.57 11.80 -19.35
C ARG A 397 -6.32 11.36 -20.07
N THR A 398 -5.49 12.31 -20.46
CA THR A 398 -4.24 12.09 -21.18
C THR A 398 -3.06 12.05 -20.22
N PHE A 399 -1.96 11.42 -20.65
CA PHE A 399 -0.71 11.43 -19.90
C PHE A 399 -0.27 12.84 -19.47
N THR A 400 -0.34 13.80 -20.41
CA THR A 400 0.05 15.19 -20.15
C THR A 400 -0.84 15.82 -19.07
N GLU A 401 -2.16 15.65 -19.16
CA GLU A 401 -3.10 16.20 -18.15
C GLU A 401 -2.86 15.61 -16.77
N PHE A 402 -2.58 14.29 -16.67
CA PHE A 402 -2.21 13.66 -15.41
C PHE A 402 -0.87 14.18 -14.87
N LEU A 403 0.13 14.35 -15.75
CA LEU A 403 1.44 14.86 -15.35
C LEU A 403 1.34 16.28 -14.82
N GLU A 404 0.68 17.18 -15.57
CA GLU A 404 0.44 18.56 -15.16
C GLU A 404 -0.33 18.66 -13.84
N TYR A 405 -1.32 17.80 -13.63
CA TYR A 405 -2.08 17.75 -12.38
C TYR A 405 -1.17 17.46 -11.18
N PHE A 406 -0.26 16.47 -11.30
CA PHE A 406 0.63 16.08 -10.21
C PHE A 406 1.85 17.00 -10.05
N GLU A 407 2.30 17.68 -11.09
CA GLU A 407 3.37 18.69 -11.03
C GLU A 407 2.95 19.96 -10.27
N GLN A 408 1.66 20.27 -10.26
CA GLN A 408 1.12 21.46 -9.58
C GLN A 408 0.84 21.24 -8.08
N ARG A 409 1.04 20.01 -7.57
CA ARG A 409 0.71 19.66 -6.18
C ARG A 409 1.83 20.01 -5.23
N GLU A 410 1.45 20.51 -4.06
CA GLU A 410 2.38 20.69 -2.94
C GLU A 410 2.83 19.34 -2.38
N PRO A 411 4.04 19.26 -1.83
CA PRO A 411 4.49 18.06 -1.12
C PRO A 411 3.52 17.65 0.00
N GLY A 412 3.13 16.37 0.01
CA GLY A 412 2.16 15.85 0.97
C GLY A 412 0.68 15.98 0.56
N ASP A 413 0.37 16.69 -0.53
CA ASP A 413 -0.98 16.66 -1.10
C ASP A 413 -1.27 15.28 -1.72
N VAL A 414 -2.32 14.61 -1.23
CA VAL A 414 -2.77 13.29 -1.67
C VAL A 414 -3.95 13.35 -2.65
N SER A 415 -4.33 14.55 -3.10
CA SER A 415 -5.44 14.69 -4.06
C SER A 415 -5.14 13.96 -5.37
N VAL A 416 -6.17 13.51 -6.05
CA VAL A 416 -6.11 12.82 -7.34
C VAL A 416 -7.16 13.42 -8.28
N PRO A 417 -6.97 13.35 -9.62
CA PRO A 417 -7.98 13.83 -10.56
C PRO A 417 -9.28 13.05 -10.40
N MET A 418 -10.41 13.75 -10.49
CA MET A 418 -11.73 13.20 -10.26
C MET A 418 -12.54 13.08 -11.55
N LEU A 419 -13.50 12.17 -11.53
CA LEU A 419 -14.62 12.14 -12.47
C LEU A 419 -15.81 12.89 -11.84
N ARG A 420 -16.49 13.71 -12.63
CA ARG A 420 -17.63 14.55 -12.20
C ARG A 420 -18.81 14.40 -13.15
N PHE A 421 -20.01 14.44 -12.61
CA PHE A 421 -21.20 14.49 -13.45
C PHE A 421 -21.31 15.82 -14.17
N ARG A 422 -21.75 15.79 -15.44
CA ARG A 422 -22.08 16.99 -16.21
C ARG A 422 -23.29 17.70 -15.66
N ASP A 423 -24.26 16.96 -15.12
CA ASP A 423 -25.39 17.53 -14.37
C ASP A 423 -24.85 18.15 -13.07
N VAL A 424 -24.78 19.47 -13.06
CA VAL A 424 -24.28 20.26 -11.92
C VAL A 424 -25.11 20.05 -10.66
N ALA A 425 -26.42 19.80 -10.78
CA ALA A 425 -27.27 19.56 -9.61
C ALA A 425 -26.97 18.20 -8.99
N LEU A 426 -26.78 17.17 -9.82
CA LEU A 426 -26.37 15.84 -9.36
C LEU A 426 -24.97 15.87 -8.77
N GLU A 427 -24.01 16.52 -9.42
CA GLU A 427 -22.63 16.65 -8.93
C GLU A 427 -22.59 17.31 -7.55
N ARG A 428 -23.33 18.40 -7.35
CA ARG A 428 -23.48 19.06 -6.04
C ARG A 428 -24.14 18.15 -4.99
N ALA A 429 -25.07 17.30 -5.42
CA ALA A 429 -25.70 16.34 -4.51
C ALA A 429 -24.72 15.25 -4.09
N VAL A 430 -23.91 14.71 -5.01
CA VAL A 430 -22.83 13.75 -4.73
C VAL A 430 -21.81 14.37 -3.77
N GLN A 431 -21.36 15.60 -4.05
CA GLN A 431 -20.42 16.32 -3.18
C GLN A 431 -20.94 16.44 -1.74
N ARG A 432 -22.18 16.95 -1.58
CA ARG A 432 -22.79 17.07 -0.24
C ARG A 432 -22.97 15.73 0.47
N THR A 433 -23.30 14.68 -0.27
CA THR A 433 -23.41 13.33 0.29
C THR A 433 -22.05 12.81 0.77
N SER A 434 -20.99 13.02 -0.02
CA SER A 434 -19.62 12.63 0.37
C SER A 434 -19.19 13.39 1.65
N GLU A 435 -19.35 14.69 1.70
CA GLU A 435 -19.02 15.52 2.86
C GLU A 435 -19.81 15.09 4.12
N HIS A 436 -21.08 14.73 3.95
CA HIS A 436 -21.92 14.27 5.05
C HIS A 436 -21.46 12.89 5.56
N VAL A 437 -21.20 11.94 4.66
CA VAL A 437 -20.70 10.60 5.03
C VAL A 437 -19.34 10.70 5.71
N ASP A 438 -18.42 11.53 5.20
CA ASP A 438 -17.11 11.77 5.82
C ASP A 438 -17.24 12.35 7.23
N ALA A 439 -18.20 13.24 7.43
CA ALA A 439 -18.47 13.80 8.76
C ALA A 439 -19.02 12.73 9.74
N LEU A 440 -19.91 11.83 9.27
CA LEU A 440 -20.41 10.70 10.04
C LEU A 440 -19.28 9.73 10.41
N ALA A 441 -18.47 9.36 9.45
CA ALA A 441 -17.33 8.45 9.65
C ALA A 441 -16.32 9.02 10.66
N ARG A 442 -15.90 10.28 10.49
CA ARG A 442 -15.00 10.96 11.45
C ARG A 442 -15.58 11.01 12.85
N LYS A 443 -16.85 11.39 12.99
CA LYS A 443 -17.53 11.43 14.29
C LYS A 443 -17.58 10.04 14.95
N HIS A 444 -17.77 8.98 14.17
CA HIS A 444 -17.75 7.62 14.67
C HIS A 444 -16.37 7.20 15.14
N GLU A 445 -15.32 7.46 14.34
CA GLU A 445 -13.94 7.22 14.73
C GLU A 445 -13.56 7.97 16.01
N GLU A 446 -13.91 9.25 16.11
CA GLU A 446 -13.67 10.04 17.32
C GLU A 446 -14.38 9.46 18.54
N LYS A 447 -15.64 9.00 18.37
CA LYS A 447 -16.38 8.32 19.43
C LYS A 447 -15.67 7.04 19.87
N LYS A 448 -15.23 6.20 18.93
CA LYS A 448 -14.42 5.00 19.24
C LYS A 448 -13.18 5.35 20.03
N ARG A 449 -12.41 6.36 19.58
CA ARG A 449 -11.21 6.82 20.30
C ARG A 449 -11.53 7.29 21.73
N ARG A 450 -12.59 8.06 21.92
CA ARG A 450 -13.02 8.53 23.27
C ARG A 450 -13.44 7.38 24.17
N VAL A 451 -14.12 6.38 23.65
CA VAL A 451 -14.50 5.18 24.42
C VAL A 451 -13.26 4.41 24.85
N VAL A 452 -12.29 4.25 23.96
CA VAL A 452 -11.00 3.61 24.27
C VAL A 452 -10.27 4.38 25.38
N ILE A 453 -10.18 5.72 25.26
CA ILE A 453 -9.44 6.56 26.21
C ILE A 453 -10.16 6.66 27.58
N ASN A 454 -11.48 6.73 27.61
CA ASN A 454 -12.26 7.04 28.83
C ASN A 454 -13.00 5.83 29.43
N GLY A 455 -13.14 4.75 28.69
CA GLY A 455 -14.10 3.68 29.02
C GLY A 455 -13.59 2.53 29.89
N GLY A 456 -12.39 2.58 30.44
CA GLY A 456 -11.85 1.42 31.18
C GLY A 456 -11.57 0.19 30.32
N THR A 457 -11.65 0.33 29.01
CA THR A 457 -11.35 -0.72 28.03
C THR A 457 -9.91 -1.20 28.20
N ARG A 458 -9.70 -2.51 28.13
CA ARG A 458 -8.35 -3.04 28.08
C ARG A 458 -7.74 -2.74 26.70
N LEU A 459 -6.53 -2.21 26.72
CA LEU A 459 -5.75 -1.93 25.52
C LEU A 459 -4.57 -2.89 25.45
N LYS A 460 -4.16 -3.21 24.25
CA LYS A 460 -2.92 -3.94 24.01
C LYS A 460 -2.06 -3.20 22.99
N ASN A 461 -0.78 -3.47 23.03
CA ASN A 461 0.17 -2.97 22.05
C ASN A 461 -0.05 -3.71 20.72
N THR A 462 -0.67 -3.04 19.77
CA THR A 462 -0.92 -3.53 18.41
C THR A 462 -0.17 -2.70 17.39
N ALA A 463 0.86 -1.97 17.83
CA ALA A 463 1.67 -1.17 16.93
C ALA A 463 2.09 -2.01 15.73
N PRO A 464 1.81 -1.60 14.50
CA PRO A 464 2.29 -2.27 13.30
C PRO A 464 3.81 -2.34 13.33
N SER A 465 4.37 -3.25 12.54
CA SER A 465 5.83 -3.51 12.48
C SER A 465 6.66 -2.25 12.28
N THR A 466 6.05 -1.22 11.68
CA THR A 466 6.65 0.09 11.51
C THR A 466 5.59 1.17 11.49
N LEU A 467 5.62 2.06 12.47
CA LEU A 467 4.90 3.33 12.45
C LEU A 467 5.92 4.43 12.60
N ARG A 468 5.93 5.36 11.63
CA ARG A 468 6.63 6.63 11.78
C ARG A 468 5.70 7.62 12.46
N PHE A 469 6.15 8.27 13.49
CA PHE A 469 5.46 9.44 14.00
C PHE A 469 6.46 10.56 14.26
N LYS A 470 5.98 11.79 14.08
CA LYS A 470 6.77 12.97 14.43
C LYS A 470 6.76 13.11 15.94
N LEU A 471 7.89 12.95 16.56
CA LEU A 471 8.09 13.22 17.97
C LEU A 471 8.04 14.72 18.30
N GLY A 472 8.22 15.60 17.29
CA GLY A 472 8.42 17.01 17.47
C GLY A 472 7.37 17.71 18.33
N ASP A 473 6.09 17.44 18.08
CA ASP A 473 5.01 18.10 18.77
C ASP A 473 4.90 17.65 20.24
N TRP A 474 5.19 16.37 20.50
CA TRP A 474 5.14 15.81 21.85
C TRP A 474 6.38 16.17 22.69
N LEU A 475 7.57 16.09 22.10
CA LEU A 475 8.82 16.40 22.77
C LEU A 475 8.94 17.91 23.08
N GLY A 476 8.37 18.78 22.23
CA GLY A 476 8.28 20.21 22.50
C GLY A 476 7.44 20.54 23.72
N ALA A 477 6.35 19.82 23.96
CA ALA A 477 5.51 19.98 25.16
C ALA A 477 6.20 19.51 26.45
N HIS A 478 7.21 18.62 26.35
CA HIS A 478 7.92 18.03 27.48
C HIS A 478 9.36 18.56 27.69
N GLN A 479 9.68 19.73 27.09
CA GLN A 479 10.97 20.42 27.23
C GLN A 479 12.21 19.61 26.80
N VAL A 480 12.04 18.71 25.82
CA VAL A 480 13.14 17.92 25.27
C VAL A 480 14.02 18.77 24.36
N PRO A 481 15.36 18.54 24.28
CA PRO A 481 16.26 19.33 23.46
C PRO A 481 15.79 19.40 22.00
N ALA A 482 15.78 20.59 21.42
CA ALA A 482 15.26 20.88 20.08
C ALA A 482 15.82 19.98 18.95
N LYS A 483 17.01 19.43 19.14
CA LYS A 483 17.63 18.50 18.19
C LYS A 483 16.87 17.16 18.09
N VAL A 484 16.35 16.66 19.21
CA VAL A 484 15.58 15.41 19.25
C VAL A 484 14.14 15.66 18.80
N ALA A 485 13.59 16.83 19.10
CA ALA A 485 12.23 17.20 18.73
C ALA A 485 11.95 17.28 17.23
N GLN A 486 12.99 17.39 16.40
CA GLN A 486 12.87 17.42 14.92
C GLN A 486 13.06 16.05 14.26
N GLU A 487 13.41 15.03 15.02
CA GLU A 487 13.66 13.69 14.46
C GLU A 487 12.38 12.88 14.35
N GLN A 488 12.30 12.06 13.31
CA GLN A 488 11.23 11.07 13.15
C GLN A 488 11.64 9.80 13.89
N VAL A 489 10.76 9.27 14.73
CA VAL A 489 10.97 7.98 15.38
C VAL A 489 10.18 6.90 14.67
N THR A 490 10.83 5.79 14.43
CA THR A 490 10.22 4.58 13.89
C THR A 490 10.09 3.57 15.03
N VAL A 491 8.87 3.18 15.35
CA VAL A 491 8.62 2.09 16.29
C VAL A 491 8.61 0.79 15.51
N VAL A 492 9.46 -0.13 15.92
CA VAL A 492 9.56 -1.47 15.35
C VAL A 492 9.12 -2.46 16.42
N ARG A 493 8.11 -3.23 16.10
CA ARG A 493 7.73 -4.38 16.89
C ARG A 493 8.24 -5.64 16.18
N SER A 494 8.99 -6.47 16.85
CA SER A 494 9.45 -7.77 16.39
C SER A 494 8.78 -8.89 17.18
N VAL A 495 8.92 -10.14 16.74
CA VAL A 495 8.43 -11.31 17.50
C VAL A 495 9.06 -11.36 18.90
N GLU A 496 10.24 -10.78 19.07
CA GLU A 496 10.98 -10.73 20.32
C GLU A 496 10.58 -9.57 21.24
N GLY A 497 9.81 -8.59 20.74
CA GLY A 497 9.39 -7.43 21.52
C GLY A 497 9.23 -6.16 20.70
N THR A 498 9.04 -5.03 21.41
CA THR A 498 8.90 -3.71 20.79
C THR A 498 10.21 -2.95 20.94
N SER A 499 10.72 -2.42 19.84
CA SER A 499 11.90 -1.55 19.83
C SER A 499 11.59 -0.25 19.10
N MET A 500 12.37 0.78 19.38
CA MET A 500 12.26 2.09 18.74
C MET A 500 13.58 2.44 18.06
N ALA A 501 13.50 3.09 16.91
CA ALA A 501 14.67 3.60 16.21
C ALA A 501 14.39 5.00 15.68
N CYS A 502 15.34 5.90 15.85
CA CYS A 502 15.32 7.21 15.21
C CYS A 502 15.72 7.09 13.74
N ALA A 503 14.97 7.75 12.85
CA ALA A 503 15.36 7.95 11.45
C ALA A 503 15.80 9.41 11.27
N PRO A 504 16.66 9.71 10.37
CA PRO A 504 17.68 9.05 9.56
C PRO A 504 19.13 9.41 9.91
N SER A 505 19.37 10.06 11.06
CA SER A 505 20.74 10.45 11.48
C SER A 505 21.55 9.26 11.97
N VAL A 506 20.93 8.10 12.09
CA VAL A 506 21.60 6.89 12.54
C VAL A 506 22.28 6.22 11.34
N SER A 507 23.57 6.41 11.23
CA SER A 507 24.47 5.50 10.54
C SER A 507 24.03 4.05 10.86
N PRO A 508 24.16 3.07 9.92
CA PRO A 508 23.69 1.70 10.12
C PRO A 508 24.48 0.99 11.24
N ARG A 509 24.31 1.46 12.45
CA ARG A 509 24.70 0.74 13.65
C ARG A 509 23.68 -0.34 13.90
N LYS A 510 24.17 -1.51 14.22
CA LYS A 510 23.38 -2.71 14.48
C LYS A 510 22.15 -2.36 15.34
N PHE A 511 20.99 -2.82 14.92
CA PHE A 511 19.68 -2.66 15.57
C PHE A 511 19.59 -3.23 16.99
N SER A 512 20.70 -3.49 17.63
CA SER A 512 20.78 -4.12 18.94
C SER A 512 20.58 -3.18 20.10
N ASP A 513 20.53 -1.85 19.88
CA ASP A 513 20.28 -0.90 20.97
C ASP A 513 19.50 0.33 20.49
N PRO A 514 18.17 0.25 20.46
CA PRO A 514 17.30 1.34 20.04
C PRO A 514 17.20 2.50 21.06
N THR A 515 17.76 2.32 22.26
CA THR A 515 17.63 3.30 23.35
C THR A 515 18.74 4.35 23.33
N LEU A 516 19.75 4.18 22.48
CA LEU A 516 20.99 4.97 22.56
C LEU A 516 20.82 6.46 22.25
N ASP A 517 19.80 6.86 21.48
CA ASP A 517 19.71 8.23 20.98
C ASP A 517 18.50 9.03 21.50
N LEU A 518 17.54 8.39 22.17
CA LEU A 518 16.35 9.04 22.70
C LEU A 518 16.43 9.38 24.20
N GLY A 519 17.48 8.94 24.89
CA GLY A 519 17.67 9.21 26.30
C GLY A 519 16.48 8.75 27.17
N GLU A 520 16.07 9.63 28.10
CA GLU A 520 14.99 9.35 29.05
C GLU A 520 13.63 9.20 28.38
N ASP A 521 13.37 9.93 27.30
CA ASP A 521 12.09 9.93 26.60
C ASP A 521 11.88 8.66 25.79
N GLY A 522 12.93 8.11 25.20
CA GLY A 522 12.89 6.77 24.60
C GLY A 522 12.55 5.69 25.62
N ARG A 523 13.08 5.80 26.85
CA ARG A 523 12.72 4.91 27.95
C ARG A 523 11.26 5.05 28.37
N ILE A 524 10.73 6.27 28.40
CA ILE A 524 9.32 6.53 28.73
C ILE A 524 8.40 5.88 27.70
N LEU A 525 8.65 6.09 26.40
CA LEU A 525 7.84 5.51 25.33
C LEU A 525 7.91 3.99 25.30
N LEU A 526 9.10 3.41 25.45
CA LEU A 526 9.26 1.95 25.55
C LEU A 526 8.57 1.38 26.78
N ALA A 527 8.66 2.05 27.93
CA ALA A 527 7.97 1.64 29.14
C ALA A 527 6.45 1.73 28.99
N ALA A 528 5.95 2.76 28.28
CA ALA A 528 4.53 2.92 27.99
C ALA A 528 4.03 1.80 27.05
N LEU A 529 4.74 1.48 25.99
CA LEU A 529 4.40 0.39 25.09
C LEU A 529 4.48 -0.98 25.79
N ALA A 530 5.50 -1.18 26.63
CA ALA A 530 5.68 -2.41 27.41
C ALA A 530 4.57 -2.63 28.44
N ALA A 531 3.98 -1.56 28.99
CA ALA A 531 2.84 -1.66 29.91
C ALA A 531 1.60 -2.29 29.24
N PHE A 532 1.55 -2.30 27.91
CA PHE A 532 0.46 -2.86 27.11
C PHE A 532 0.84 -4.14 26.34
N GLU A 533 1.95 -4.79 26.64
CA GLU A 533 2.29 -6.11 26.08
C GLU A 533 1.23 -7.16 26.43
N ARG A 534 0.58 -6.98 27.58
CA ARG A 534 -0.63 -7.72 27.92
C ARG A 534 -1.81 -6.74 27.98
N PRO A 535 -3.03 -7.19 27.59
CA PRO A 535 -4.20 -6.34 27.67
C PRO A 535 -4.37 -5.71 29.04
N THR A 536 -4.31 -4.37 29.12
CA THR A 536 -4.45 -3.63 30.39
C THR A 536 -5.26 -2.35 30.18
N THR A 537 -5.76 -1.77 31.26
CA THR A 537 -6.49 -0.50 31.24
C THR A 537 -5.52 0.67 31.31
N ILE A 538 -5.94 1.83 30.77
CA ILE A 538 -5.15 3.07 30.86
C ILE A 538 -4.82 3.41 32.30
N ALA A 539 -5.78 3.31 33.23
CA ALA A 539 -5.57 3.61 34.64
C ALA A 539 -4.45 2.76 35.27
N ARG A 540 -4.42 1.47 34.95
CA ARG A 540 -3.36 0.56 35.42
C ARG A 540 -2.02 0.87 34.77
N ALA A 541 -2.01 1.12 33.46
CA ALA A 541 -0.79 1.48 32.72
C ALA A 541 -0.20 2.81 33.23
N VAL A 542 -1.02 3.81 33.51
CA VAL A 542 -0.58 5.09 34.14
C VAL A 542 0.14 4.82 35.46
N THR A 543 -0.43 3.96 36.32
CA THR A 543 0.19 3.61 37.59
C THR A 543 1.53 2.88 37.39
N GLU A 544 1.58 1.91 36.49
CA GLU A 544 2.79 1.13 36.17
C GLU A 544 3.87 2.01 35.53
N LEU A 545 3.48 2.90 34.61
CA LEU A 545 4.39 3.82 33.94
C LEU A 545 4.97 4.83 34.93
N GLY A 546 4.11 5.43 35.76
CA GLY A 546 4.55 6.34 36.80
C GLY A 546 5.57 5.72 37.78
N ALA A 547 5.36 4.47 38.16
CA ALA A 547 6.28 3.71 39.01
C ALA A 547 7.62 3.38 38.32
N LYS A 548 7.59 3.01 37.01
CA LYS A 548 8.80 2.63 36.27
C LYS A 548 9.69 3.79 35.85
N VAL A 549 9.11 4.91 35.43
CA VAL A 549 9.85 6.03 34.84
C VAL A 549 9.67 7.34 35.58
N ARG A 550 9.09 7.32 36.76
CA ARG A 550 8.88 8.46 37.65
C ARG A 550 8.11 9.64 37.05
N LEU A 551 7.13 9.33 36.18
CA LEU A 551 6.21 10.32 35.66
C LEU A 551 5.03 10.53 36.63
N ASP A 552 4.57 11.77 36.72
CA ASP A 552 3.29 12.04 37.37
C ASP A 552 2.12 11.44 36.57
N PRO A 553 0.97 11.18 37.23
CA PRO A 553 -0.16 10.50 36.55
C PRO A 553 -0.72 11.25 35.35
N HIS A 554 -0.62 12.58 35.30
CA HIS A 554 -1.11 13.39 34.20
C HIS A 554 -0.22 13.19 32.95
N SER A 555 1.08 13.39 33.10
CA SER A 555 2.07 13.18 32.04
C SER A 555 2.08 11.73 31.53
N ALA A 556 1.98 10.76 32.46
CA ALA A 556 1.87 9.35 32.06
C ALA A 556 0.61 9.07 31.23
N ARG A 557 -0.51 9.71 31.55
CA ARG A 557 -1.75 9.61 30.79
C ARG A 557 -1.63 10.24 29.40
N GLU A 558 -1.05 11.43 29.30
CA GLU A 558 -0.81 12.10 28.00
C GLU A 558 0.02 11.25 27.05
N VAL A 559 1.09 10.61 27.53
CA VAL A 559 1.89 9.67 26.73
C VAL A 559 1.02 8.53 26.19
N ILE A 560 0.20 7.92 27.03
CA ILE A 560 -0.67 6.81 26.64
C ILE A 560 -1.73 7.27 25.65
N GLU A 561 -2.37 8.42 25.85
CA GLU A 561 -3.34 9.00 24.94
C GLU A 561 -2.71 9.31 23.56
N HIS A 562 -1.47 9.80 23.57
CA HIS A 562 -0.71 10.00 22.32
C HIS A 562 -0.48 8.68 21.57
N LEU A 563 -0.14 7.61 22.28
CA LEU A 563 0.02 6.28 21.69
C LEU A 563 -1.30 5.70 21.15
N VAL A 564 -2.42 5.97 21.82
CA VAL A 564 -3.77 5.62 21.30
C VAL A 564 -4.09 6.41 20.04
N ASN A 565 -3.85 7.72 20.06
CA ASN A 565 -4.08 8.61 18.91
C ASN A 565 -3.19 8.25 17.71
N GLY A 566 -1.96 7.83 17.98
CA GLY A 566 -1.02 7.30 16.97
C GLY A 566 -1.34 5.87 16.49
N ARG A 567 -2.41 5.24 17.01
CA ARG A 567 -2.80 3.84 16.73
C ARG A 567 -1.76 2.79 17.17
N PHE A 568 -0.88 3.12 18.10
CA PHE A 568 0.05 2.16 18.70
C PHE A 568 -0.63 1.25 19.74
N LEU A 569 -1.71 1.74 20.34
CA LEU A 569 -2.53 1.02 21.29
C LEU A 569 -3.96 0.92 20.74
N GLN A 570 -4.52 -0.28 20.80
CA GLN A 570 -5.87 -0.57 20.33
C GLN A 570 -6.63 -1.38 21.39
N PRO A 571 -7.96 -1.44 21.34
CA PRO A 571 -8.73 -2.35 22.18
C PRO A 571 -8.21 -3.78 22.07
N ALA A 572 -8.14 -4.47 23.20
CA ALA A 572 -7.66 -5.84 23.28
C ALA A 572 -8.75 -6.83 22.90
#